data_056d6671f42c0faac234c99cefea5d77
#
_entry.id   056d6671f42c0faac234c99cefea5d77
#
_cell.length_a   1.000
_cell.length_b   1.000
_cell.length_c   1.000
_cell.angle_alpha   90.00
_cell.angle_beta   90.00
_cell.angle_gamma   90.00
#
_symmetry.space_group_name_H-M   'P 1'
#
loop_
_entity.id
_entity.type
_entity.pdbx_description
1 polymer ?
#
loop_
_entity_poly.entity_id
_entity_poly.type
_entity_poly.pdbx_seq_one_letter_code
_entity_poly.pdbx_strand_id
1 'polypeptide(L)'
;SINPAEILAIKGPEGVYEYVISEIQKAYRNQGVDINDKHVEVIARQMLRKVRVDDGGDTDMFPGSLVDMYEFEDKNKEAVEQGKRPATGKRALLGITKASLATDSFLSAASFQETTRVLTEAAIKGKEDDLIGLKENVIIGKLIPAGTGMKRYQDVTIKVEGEDEKTVAEEIDANKQVEIQSDAE
;
A
#
# COMPACT_ATOMS: atom_id res chain seq x y z
N SER A 1 17.69 -4.85 -25.89
CA SER A 1 16.75 -5.05 -24.77
C SER A 1 15.33 -4.93 -25.30
N ILE A 2 14.49 -5.86 -24.91
CA ILE A 2 13.07 -5.87 -25.30
C ILE A 2 12.31 -4.90 -24.36
N ASN A 3 11.31 -4.22 -24.90
CA ASN A 3 10.48 -3.34 -24.07
C ASN A 3 9.57 -4.17 -23.16
N PRO A 4 9.66 -4.04 -21.82
CA PRO A 4 8.82 -4.82 -20.91
C PRO A 4 7.31 -4.56 -21.08
N ALA A 5 6.91 -3.39 -21.60
CA ALA A 5 5.51 -3.09 -21.89
C ALA A 5 4.95 -3.95 -23.04
N GLU A 6 5.77 -4.29 -24.02
CA GLU A 6 5.39 -5.21 -25.11
C GLU A 6 5.27 -6.65 -24.60
N ILE A 7 6.17 -7.05 -23.69
CA ILE A 7 6.08 -8.35 -23.03
C ILE A 7 4.78 -8.46 -22.23
N LEU A 8 4.40 -7.39 -21.51
CA LEU A 8 3.14 -7.35 -20.78
C LEU A 8 1.92 -7.54 -21.70
N ALA A 9 1.94 -6.89 -22.86
CA ALA A 9 0.85 -6.99 -23.84
C ALA A 9 0.72 -8.37 -24.47
N ILE A 10 1.83 -9.08 -24.68
CA ILE A 10 1.86 -10.37 -25.42
C ILE A 10 1.81 -11.56 -24.47
N LYS A 11 2.68 -11.58 -23.44
CA LYS A 11 2.85 -12.70 -22.50
C LYS A 11 2.13 -12.52 -21.17
N GLY A 12 1.59 -11.33 -20.91
CA GLY A 12 0.97 -11.01 -19.62
C GLY A 12 1.98 -10.72 -18.50
N PRO A 13 1.51 -10.58 -17.25
CA PRO A 13 2.35 -10.19 -16.11
C PRO A 13 3.44 -11.21 -15.78
N GLU A 14 3.18 -12.51 -15.92
CA GLU A 14 4.17 -13.56 -15.64
C GLU A 14 5.39 -13.42 -16.54
N GLY A 15 5.21 -13.17 -17.84
CA GLY A 15 6.31 -12.95 -18.75
C GLY A 15 7.16 -11.73 -18.41
N VAL A 16 6.56 -10.69 -17.81
CA VAL A 16 7.30 -9.51 -17.32
C VAL A 16 8.12 -9.88 -16.08
N TYR A 17 7.57 -10.66 -15.14
CA TYR A 17 8.31 -11.12 -13.97
C TYR A 17 9.55 -11.91 -14.37
N GLU A 18 9.39 -12.93 -15.21
CA GLU A 18 10.49 -13.74 -15.69
C GLU A 18 11.57 -12.92 -16.39
N TYR A 19 11.16 -11.99 -17.26
CA TYR A 19 12.09 -11.13 -17.98
C TYR A 19 12.88 -10.22 -17.06
N VAL A 20 12.20 -9.51 -16.14
CA VAL A 20 12.82 -8.57 -15.21
C VAL A 20 13.78 -9.29 -14.27
N ILE A 21 13.37 -10.42 -13.69
CA ILE A 21 14.21 -11.23 -12.81
C ILE A 21 15.45 -11.71 -13.56
N SER A 22 15.28 -12.28 -14.75
CA SER A 22 16.37 -12.80 -15.56
C SER A 22 17.40 -11.72 -15.91
N GLU A 23 16.96 -10.55 -16.38
CA GLU A 23 17.87 -9.47 -16.77
C GLU A 23 18.61 -8.84 -15.57
N ILE A 24 17.92 -8.69 -14.44
CA ILE A 24 18.55 -8.18 -13.21
C ILE A 24 19.56 -9.19 -12.66
N GLN A 25 19.19 -10.46 -12.57
CA GLN A 25 20.08 -11.51 -12.10
C GLN A 25 21.31 -11.65 -12.99
N LYS A 26 21.14 -11.54 -14.30
CA LYS A 26 22.25 -11.55 -15.26
C LYS A 26 23.23 -10.39 -15.01
N ALA A 27 22.69 -9.19 -14.75
CA ALA A 27 23.52 -8.02 -14.46
C ALA A 27 24.34 -8.20 -13.17
N TYR A 28 23.72 -8.71 -12.09
CA TYR A 28 24.39 -8.94 -10.82
C TYR A 28 25.39 -10.10 -10.87
N ARG A 29 25.04 -11.22 -11.50
CA ARG A 29 25.95 -12.36 -11.68
C ARG A 29 27.19 -12.00 -12.49
N ASN A 30 27.07 -11.14 -13.50
CA ASN A 30 28.20 -10.62 -14.27
C ASN A 30 29.18 -9.81 -13.40
N GLN A 31 28.72 -9.28 -12.28
CA GLN A 31 29.56 -8.56 -11.29
C GLN A 31 30.00 -9.47 -10.12
N GLY A 32 29.72 -10.77 -10.19
CA GLY A 32 30.08 -11.73 -9.14
C GLY A 32 29.21 -11.61 -7.88
N VAL A 33 28.06 -10.95 -7.96
CA VAL A 33 27.11 -10.78 -6.84
C VAL A 33 25.95 -11.76 -7.01
N ASP A 34 25.69 -12.53 -5.97
CA ASP A 34 24.55 -13.46 -5.91
C ASP A 34 23.43 -12.87 -5.04
N ILE A 35 22.26 -12.70 -5.63
CA ILE A 35 21.06 -12.12 -4.97
C ILE A 35 19.91 -13.10 -5.13
N ASN A 36 19.14 -13.29 -4.06
CA ASN A 36 17.95 -14.13 -4.11
C ASN A 36 16.85 -13.43 -4.92
N ASP A 37 16.16 -14.18 -5.76
CA ASP A 37 15.11 -13.69 -6.68
C ASP A 37 13.97 -12.95 -5.95
N LYS A 38 13.65 -13.34 -4.71
CA LYS A 38 12.58 -12.71 -3.91
C LYS A 38 12.69 -11.20 -3.78
N HIS A 39 13.91 -10.65 -3.74
CA HIS A 39 14.11 -9.20 -3.63
C HIS A 39 13.70 -8.47 -4.91
N VAL A 40 13.94 -9.09 -6.06
CA VAL A 40 13.53 -8.57 -7.37
C VAL A 40 12.02 -8.77 -7.59
N GLU A 41 11.50 -9.92 -7.17
CA GLU A 41 10.07 -10.25 -7.29
C GLU A 41 9.19 -9.25 -6.55
N VAL A 42 9.56 -8.86 -5.33
CA VAL A 42 8.82 -7.85 -4.54
C VAL A 42 8.75 -6.52 -5.29
N ILE A 43 9.85 -6.07 -5.89
CA ILE A 43 9.90 -4.82 -6.65
C ILE A 43 9.05 -4.94 -7.93
N ALA A 44 9.20 -6.02 -8.68
CA ALA A 44 8.46 -6.25 -9.92
C ALA A 44 6.94 -6.33 -9.65
N ARG A 45 6.53 -6.95 -8.52
CA ARG A 45 5.13 -6.99 -8.10
C ARG A 45 4.56 -5.58 -7.89
N GLN A 46 5.29 -4.69 -7.25
CA GLN A 46 4.86 -3.32 -7.05
C GLN A 46 4.77 -2.52 -8.36
N MET A 47 5.63 -2.79 -9.32
CA MET A 47 5.58 -2.16 -10.65
C MET A 47 4.32 -2.56 -11.45
N LEU A 48 3.73 -3.72 -11.17
CA LEU A 48 2.55 -4.28 -11.86
C LEU A 48 1.26 -4.19 -11.03
N ARG A 49 1.29 -3.49 -9.91
CA ARG A 49 0.16 -3.42 -8.97
C ARG A 49 -1.02 -2.59 -9.48
N LYS A 50 -0.78 -1.64 -10.38
CA LYS A 50 -1.82 -0.71 -10.86
C LYS A 50 -2.47 -1.19 -12.15
N VAL A 51 -3.76 -0.92 -12.26
CA VAL A 51 -4.60 -1.18 -13.44
C VAL A 51 -5.01 0.15 -14.04
N ARG A 52 -4.92 0.28 -15.36
CA ARG A 52 -5.51 1.41 -16.08
C ARG A 52 -6.91 1.04 -16.48
N VAL A 53 -7.87 1.82 -16.06
CA VAL A 53 -9.28 1.65 -16.41
C VAL A 53 -9.50 2.07 -17.87
N ASP A 54 -10.03 1.16 -18.69
CA ASP A 54 -10.41 1.45 -20.07
C ASP A 54 -11.85 1.97 -20.13
N ASP A 55 -12.79 1.29 -19.46
CA ASP A 55 -14.21 1.69 -19.33
C ASP A 55 -14.65 1.48 -17.87
N GLY A 56 -15.22 2.50 -17.26
CA GLY A 56 -15.70 2.45 -15.88
C GLY A 56 -16.98 1.62 -15.67
N GLY A 57 -17.68 1.26 -16.73
CA GLY A 57 -18.97 0.58 -16.60
C GLY A 57 -19.97 1.40 -15.78
N ASP A 58 -20.64 0.73 -14.85
CA ASP A 58 -21.57 1.36 -13.88
C ASP A 58 -20.90 1.58 -12.51
N THR A 59 -19.56 1.51 -12.44
CA THR A 59 -18.77 1.79 -11.26
C THR A 59 -18.39 3.28 -11.19
N ASP A 60 -17.89 3.74 -10.05
CA ASP A 60 -17.39 5.11 -9.84
C ASP A 60 -15.97 5.36 -10.38
N MET A 61 -15.41 4.38 -11.11
CA MET A 61 -14.06 4.50 -11.67
C MET A 61 -14.04 5.28 -12.98
N PHE A 62 -13.12 6.25 -13.08
CA PHE A 62 -12.98 7.08 -14.29
C PHE A 62 -12.12 6.40 -15.36
N PRO A 63 -12.54 6.41 -16.64
CA PRO A 63 -11.70 5.95 -17.73
C PRO A 63 -10.36 6.67 -17.78
N GLY A 64 -9.28 5.90 -18.01
CA GLY A 64 -7.91 6.41 -18.03
C GLY A 64 -7.24 6.56 -16.65
N SER A 65 -7.95 6.40 -15.55
CA SER A 65 -7.39 6.43 -14.20
C SER A 65 -6.53 5.20 -13.91
N LEU A 66 -5.53 5.38 -13.02
CA LEU A 66 -4.72 4.30 -12.48
C LEU A 66 -5.24 3.95 -11.09
N VAL A 67 -5.81 2.77 -10.95
CA VAL A 67 -6.40 2.25 -9.71
C VAL A 67 -5.58 1.07 -9.21
N ASP A 68 -5.61 0.80 -7.92
CA ASP A 68 -5.01 -0.40 -7.36
C ASP A 68 -5.74 -1.65 -7.84
N MET A 69 -5.00 -2.73 -8.09
CA MET A 69 -5.57 -3.98 -8.61
C MET A 69 -6.62 -4.57 -7.66
N TYR A 70 -6.37 -4.54 -6.35
CA TYR A 70 -7.31 -5.08 -5.37
C TYR A 70 -8.57 -4.22 -5.26
N GLU A 71 -8.42 -2.90 -5.25
CA GLU A 71 -9.54 -1.97 -5.27
C GLU A 71 -10.41 -2.16 -6.54
N PHE A 72 -9.75 -2.34 -7.69
CA PHE A 72 -10.42 -2.63 -8.97
C PHE A 72 -11.23 -3.93 -8.92
N GLU A 73 -10.63 -5.00 -8.36
CA GLU A 73 -11.31 -6.29 -8.23
C GLU A 73 -12.48 -6.23 -7.24
N ASP A 74 -12.32 -5.54 -6.10
CA ASP A 74 -13.37 -5.43 -5.09
C ASP A 74 -14.57 -4.61 -5.59
N LYS A 75 -14.32 -3.47 -6.23
CA LYS A 75 -15.39 -2.66 -6.86
C LYS A 75 -16.11 -3.41 -7.98
N ASN A 76 -15.39 -4.22 -8.75
CA ASN A 76 -16.01 -5.06 -9.76
C ASN A 76 -16.86 -6.19 -9.16
N LYS A 77 -16.44 -6.81 -8.04
CA LYS A 77 -17.25 -7.78 -7.32
C LYS A 77 -18.55 -7.16 -6.82
N GLU A 78 -18.46 -5.99 -6.16
CA GLU A 78 -19.64 -5.26 -5.71
C GLU A 78 -20.60 -4.92 -6.85
N ALA A 79 -20.08 -4.48 -8.00
CA ALA A 79 -20.89 -4.17 -9.17
C ALA A 79 -21.61 -5.41 -9.70
N VAL A 80 -20.94 -6.56 -9.76
CA VAL A 80 -21.53 -7.83 -10.20
C VAL A 80 -22.60 -8.32 -9.21
N GLU A 81 -22.36 -8.22 -7.90
CA GLU A 81 -23.33 -8.59 -6.86
C GLU A 81 -24.60 -7.73 -6.92
N GLN A 82 -24.46 -6.46 -7.31
CA GLN A 82 -25.58 -5.53 -7.53
C GLN A 82 -26.24 -5.67 -8.90
N GLY A 83 -25.77 -6.61 -9.75
CA GLY A 83 -26.27 -6.81 -11.11
C GLY A 83 -25.94 -5.66 -12.09
N LYS A 84 -24.92 -4.87 -11.77
CA LYS A 84 -24.39 -3.76 -12.58
C LYS A 84 -23.26 -4.24 -13.51
N ARG A 85 -22.96 -3.43 -14.53
CA ARG A 85 -21.87 -3.70 -15.47
C ARG A 85 -20.52 -3.38 -14.81
N PRO A 86 -19.59 -4.38 -14.70
CA PRO A 86 -18.27 -4.14 -14.12
C PRO A 86 -17.41 -3.26 -15.03
N ALA A 87 -16.41 -2.60 -14.44
CA ALA A 87 -15.39 -1.86 -15.16
C ALA A 87 -14.42 -2.80 -15.87
N THR A 88 -13.88 -2.35 -17.01
CA THR A 88 -12.83 -3.04 -17.75
C THR A 88 -11.52 -2.27 -17.68
N GLY A 89 -10.40 -2.97 -17.58
CA GLY A 89 -9.10 -2.33 -17.48
C GLY A 89 -7.96 -3.30 -17.82
N LYS A 90 -6.77 -2.73 -18.00
CA LYS A 90 -5.55 -3.47 -18.30
C LYS A 90 -4.49 -3.19 -17.26
N ARG A 91 -3.71 -4.19 -16.89
CA ARG A 91 -2.55 -3.98 -16.02
C ARG A 91 -1.59 -2.98 -16.64
N ALA A 92 -1.14 -2.03 -15.83
CA ALA A 92 -0.17 -1.02 -16.24
C ALA A 92 1.18 -1.34 -15.61
N LEU A 93 2.22 -1.39 -16.44
CA LEU A 93 3.58 -1.48 -15.94
C LEU A 93 4.09 -0.07 -15.65
N LEU A 94 4.44 0.19 -14.41
CA LEU A 94 5.04 1.44 -13.95
C LEU A 94 6.54 1.25 -13.72
N GLY A 95 7.34 2.25 -14.10
CA GLY A 95 8.75 2.30 -13.69
C GLY A 95 8.87 2.45 -12.17
N ILE A 96 10.02 2.08 -11.60
CA ILE A 96 10.27 2.07 -10.15
C ILE A 96 9.88 3.39 -9.47
N THR A 97 10.31 4.53 -10.02
CA THR A 97 10.00 5.85 -9.47
C THR A 97 8.49 6.14 -9.49
N LYS A 98 7.82 5.86 -10.61
CA LYS A 98 6.36 6.07 -10.73
C LYS A 98 5.59 5.14 -9.81
N ALA A 99 6.01 3.88 -9.69
CA ALA A 99 5.39 2.92 -8.77
C ALA A 99 5.53 3.36 -7.31
N SER A 100 6.69 3.93 -6.94
CA SER A 100 6.95 4.44 -5.59
C SER A 100 6.13 5.69 -5.25
N LEU A 101 5.82 6.54 -6.24
CA LEU A 101 4.98 7.73 -6.07
C LEU A 101 3.47 7.41 -6.16
N ALA A 102 3.11 6.30 -6.81
CA ALA A 102 1.73 5.85 -6.95
C ALA A 102 1.24 5.00 -5.77
N THR A 103 1.82 5.18 -4.58
CA THR A 103 1.38 4.55 -3.33
C THR A 103 0.13 5.22 -2.79
N ASP A 104 -0.65 4.48 -1.99
CA ASP A 104 -1.90 4.99 -1.42
C ASP A 104 -1.62 6.03 -0.35
N SER A 105 -0.52 5.88 0.43
CA SER A 105 -0.05 6.85 1.41
C SER A 105 0.64 8.05 0.75
N PHE A 106 0.06 9.23 0.87
CA PHE A 106 0.69 10.46 0.39
C PHE A 106 1.87 10.92 1.25
N LEU A 107 1.88 10.59 2.55
CA LEU A 107 3.02 10.87 3.44
C LEU A 107 4.26 10.10 3.01
N SER A 108 4.11 8.82 2.70
CA SER A 108 5.18 7.97 2.18
C SER A 108 5.71 8.50 0.85
N ALA A 109 4.83 8.84 -0.08
CA ALA A 109 5.20 9.40 -1.38
C ALA A 109 5.94 10.74 -1.25
N ALA A 110 5.43 11.66 -0.40
CA ALA A 110 6.03 12.97 -0.16
C ALA A 110 7.46 12.88 0.43
N SER A 111 7.73 11.87 1.24
CA SER A 111 9.05 11.66 1.82
C SER A 111 10.09 11.08 0.85
N PHE A 112 9.66 10.62 -0.32
CA PHE A 112 10.54 10.03 -1.33
C PHE A 112 11.04 11.07 -2.34
N GLN A 113 10.15 11.65 -3.12
CA GLN A 113 10.46 12.67 -4.13
C GLN A 113 9.26 13.59 -4.37
N GLU A 114 9.50 14.74 -4.99
CA GLU A 114 8.46 15.69 -5.40
C GLU A 114 7.50 16.10 -4.26
N THR A 115 8.04 16.34 -3.07
CA THR A 115 7.29 16.62 -1.84
C THR A 115 6.20 17.66 -2.04
N THR A 116 6.53 18.81 -2.64
CA THR A 116 5.58 19.90 -2.86
C THR A 116 4.41 19.48 -3.76
N ARG A 117 4.71 18.78 -4.84
CA ARG A 117 3.68 18.31 -5.79
C ARG A 117 2.74 17.29 -5.13
N VAL A 118 3.30 16.31 -4.42
CA VAL A 118 2.51 15.27 -3.76
C VAL A 118 1.62 15.86 -2.69
N LEU A 119 2.13 16.76 -1.84
CA LEU A 119 1.36 17.41 -0.79
C LEU A 119 0.28 18.34 -1.35
N THR A 120 0.58 19.09 -2.41
CA THR A 120 -0.41 19.93 -3.08
C THR A 120 -1.53 19.10 -3.68
N GLU A 121 -1.20 18.00 -4.35
CA GLU A 121 -2.20 17.11 -4.95
C GLU A 121 -3.05 16.43 -3.87
N ALA A 122 -2.45 16.01 -2.76
CA ALA A 122 -3.16 15.42 -1.63
C ALA A 122 -4.12 16.44 -0.97
N ALA A 123 -3.68 17.68 -0.79
CA ALA A 123 -4.50 18.76 -0.23
C ALA A 123 -5.70 19.11 -1.13
N ILE A 124 -5.48 19.21 -2.45
CA ILE A 124 -6.55 19.50 -3.41
C ILE A 124 -7.61 18.38 -3.43
N LYS A 125 -7.17 17.13 -3.33
CA LYS A 125 -8.05 15.94 -3.35
C LYS A 125 -8.66 15.61 -2.00
N GLY A 126 -8.24 16.27 -0.91
CA GLY A 126 -8.67 15.94 0.45
C GLY A 126 -8.32 14.51 0.84
N LYS A 127 -7.11 14.03 0.48
CA LYS A 127 -6.70 12.67 0.78
C LYS A 127 -6.46 12.48 2.28
N GLU A 128 -6.95 11.38 2.80
CA GLU A 128 -6.65 10.86 4.12
C GLU A 128 -5.59 9.76 4.02
N ASP A 129 -4.76 9.62 5.05
CA ASP A 129 -3.73 8.57 5.14
C ASP A 129 -4.05 7.65 6.32
N ASP A 130 -4.32 6.40 6.03
CA ASP A 130 -4.73 5.40 7.03
C ASP A 130 -3.57 4.93 7.94
N LEU A 131 -2.36 5.43 7.73
CA LEU A 131 -1.16 5.09 8.52
C LEU A 131 -0.88 3.59 8.63
N ILE A 132 -1.15 2.83 7.58
CA ILE A 132 -0.99 1.38 7.54
C ILE A 132 0.48 0.97 7.38
N GLY A 133 1.29 1.78 6.69
CA GLY A 133 2.69 1.50 6.41
C GLY A 133 3.63 1.84 7.57
N LEU A 134 4.89 1.46 7.43
CA LEU A 134 5.91 1.76 8.45
C LEU A 134 6.35 3.22 8.40
N LYS A 135 6.53 3.74 7.20
CA LYS A 135 7.14 5.04 6.94
C LYS A 135 6.27 6.20 7.44
N GLU A 136 4.97 6.12 7.22
CA GLU A 136 3.97 7.09 7.67
C GLU A 136 3.97 7.22 9.19
N ASN A 137 3.97 6.10 9.89
CA ASN A 137 4.00 6.08 11.35
C ASN A 137 5.32 6.63 11.90
N VAL A 138 6.45 6.33 11.27
CA VAL A 138 7.76 6.89 11.65
C VAL A 138 7.78 8.40 11.49
N ILE A 139 7.24 8.93 10.39
CA ILE A 139 7.20 10.38 10.12
C ILE A 139 6.38 11.12 11.18
N ILE A 140 5.24 10.57 11.59
CA ILE A 140 4.36 11.19 12.60
C ILE A 140 4.88 10.95 14.03
N GLY A 141 5.79 9.98 14.22
CA GLY A 141 6.32 9.63 15.54
C GLY A 141 5.47 8.62 16.31
N LYS A 142 4.55 7.92 15.63
CA LYS A 142 3.79 6.81 16.22
C LYS A 142 4.60 5.50 16.15
N LEU A 143 4.22 4.53 16.98
CA LEU A 143 4.78 3.17 16.90
C LEU A 143 4.45 2.56 15.54
N ILE A 144 5.43 1.90 14.92
CA ILE A 144 5.21 1.19 13.66
C ILE A 144 4.26 0.01 13.88
N PRO A 145 3.38 -0.33 12.91
CA PRO A 145 2.45 -1.46 13.02
C PRO A 145 3.16 -2.82 12.86
N ALA A 146 4.28 -3.00 13.56
CA ALA A 146 5.10 -4.20 13.57
C ALA A 146 5.79 -4.37 14.93
N GLY A 147 6.09 -5.60 15.31
CA GLY A 147 6.73 -5.89 16.61
C GLY A 147 5.82 -5.46 17.77
N THR A 148 6.36 -4.65 18.69
CA THR A 148 5.64 -4.15 19.87
C THR A 148 4.54 -3.16 19.57
N GLY A 149 4.52 -2.53 18.39
CA GLY A 149 3.46 -1.62 17.92
C GLY A 149 2.25 -2.31 17.31
N MET A 150 2.22 -3.64 17.26
CA MET A 150 1.05 -4.38 16.78
C MET A 150 -0.09 -4.30 17.78
N LYS A 151 -1.32 -4.16 17.30
CA LYS A 151 -2.55 -4.06 18.13
C LYS A 151 -2.62 -5.13 19.22
N ARG A 152 -2.23 -6.38 18.91
CA ARG A 152 -2.23 -7.49 19.87
C ARG A 152 -1.35 -7.28 21.11
N TYR A 153 -0.38 -6.35 21.05
CA TYR A 153 0.48 -6.01 22.19
C TYR A 153 0.06 -4.73 22.89
N GLN A 154 -0.77 -3.91 22.25
CA GLN A 154 -1.33 -2.70 22.85
C GLN A 154 -2.45 -3.01 23.85
N ASP A 155 -3.18 -4.12 23.62
CA ASP A 155 -4.29 -4.55 24.45
C ASP A 155 -3.86 -5.44 25.65
N VAL A 156 -2.55 -5.50 25.96
CA VAL A 156 -2.01 -6.31 27.07
C VAL A 156 -2.05 -5.48 28.34
N THR A 157 -2.92 -5.88 29.27
CA THR A 157 -2.94 -5.34 30.64
C THR A 157 -2.05 -6.20 31.54
N ILE A 158 -1.15 -5.55 32.26
CA ILE A 158 -0.30 -6.20 33.26
C ILE A 158 -1.11 -6.29 34.56
N LYS A 159 -1.42 -7.53 34.99
CA LYS A 159 -2.00 -7.76 36.31
C LYS A 159 -0.85 -7.97 37.30
N VAL A 160 -0.77 -7.13 38.33
CA VAL A 160 0.14 -7.31 39.46
C VAL A 160 -0.55 -8.22 40.47
N GLU A 161 0.10 -9.33 40.87
CA GLU A 161 -0.43 -10.22 41.91
C GLU A 161 -0.62 -9.43 43.21
N GLY A 162 -1.89 -9.25 43.66
CA GLY A 162 -2.24 -8.57 44.89
C GLY A 162 -3.04 -7.29 44.73
N GLU A 163 -3.33 -6.82 43.53
CA GLU A 163 -4.27 -5.70 43.31
C GLU A 163 -5.69 -6.19 43.02
N ASP A 164 -6.67 -5.59 43.70
CA ASP A 164 -8.08 -5.93 43.50
C ASP A 164 -8.53 -5.57 42.08
N GLU A 165 -9.23 -6.50 41.39
CA GLU A 165 -9.70 -6.36 39.99
C GLU A 165 -10.50 -5.06 39.70
N LYS A 166 -11.03 -4.38 40.74
CA LYS A 166 -11.76 -3.13 40.58
C LYS A 166 -10.87 -1.93 40.35
N THR A 167 -9.68 -1.88 40.96
CA THR A 167 -8.76 -0.73 40.83
C THR A 167 -8.13 -0.69 39.42
N VAL A 168 -7.84 -1.87 38.87
CA VAL A 168 -7.27 -2.00 37.51
C VAL A 168 -8.30 -1.61 36.43
N ALA A 169 -9.57 -1.95 36.60
CA ALA A 169 -10.64 -1.57 35.69
C ALA A 169 -10.89 -0.05 35.66
N GLU A 170 -10.87 0.60 36.85
CA GLU A 170 -11.04 2.06 36.96
C GLU A 170 -9.87 2.84 36.35
N GLU A 171 -8.62 2.35 36.44
CA GLU A 171 -7.46 2.97 35.81
C GLU A 171 -7.46 2.80 34.28
N ILE A 172 -7.93 1.66 33.76
CA ILE A 172 -8.06 1.43 32.32
C ILE A 172 -9.13 2.35 31.69
N ASP A 173 -10.26 2.51 32.36
CA ASP A 173 -11.32 3.40 31.87
C ASP A 173 -10.92 4.88 31.97
N ALA A 174 -10.17 5.28 32.98
CA ALA A 174 -9.62 6.63 33.09
C ALA A 174 -8.59 6.93 31.98
N ASN A 175 -7.69 6.02 31.67
CA ASN A 175 -6.71 6.18 30.60
C ASN A 175 -7.36 6.21 29.21
N LYS A 176 -8.38 5.39 28.95
CA LYS A 176 -9.14 5.45 27.69
C LYS A 176 -9.88 6.78 27.50
N GLN A 177 -10.39 7.37 28.57
CA GLN A 177 -11.05 8.68 28.49
C GLN A 177 -10.07 9.82 28.22
N VAL A 178 -8.82 9.72 28.68
CA VAL A 178 -7.76 10.71 28.41
C VAL A 178 -7.29 10.62 26.96
N GLU A 179 -7.15 9.41 26.40
CA GLU A 179 -6.80 9.24 24.99
C GLU A 179 -7.87 9.78 24.02
N ILE A 180 -9.15 9.55 24.33
CA ILE A 180 -10.26 10.06 23.50
C ILE A 180 -10.33 11.60 23.55
N GLN A 181 -9.93 12.24 24.65
CA GLN A 181 -9.88 13.70 24.75
C GLN A 181 -8.66 14.30 24.06
N SER A 182 -7.54 13.61 23.97
CA SER A 182 -6.34 14.08 23.28
C SER A 182 -6.44 13.95 21.75
N ASP A 183 -7.28 13.06 21.25
CA ASP A 183 -7.54 12.91 19.81
C ASP A 183 -8.67 13.84 19.29
N ALA A 184 -9.30 14.60 20.19
CA ALA A 184 -10.42 15.53 19.87
C ALA A 184 -10.03 17.03 19.91
N GLU A 185 -8.78 17.37 20.27
CA GLU A 185 -8.18 18.71 20.17
C GLU A 185 -7.22 18.78 18.97
#